data_6fa93b1d42932f9e72a9d50415dd6c2b
#
_entry.id   6fa93b1d42932f9e72a9d50415dd6c2b
#
_cell.length_a   1.000
_cell.length_b   1.000
_cell.length_c   1.000
_cell.angle_alpha   90.00
_cell.angle_beta   90.00
_cell.angle_gamma   90.00
#
_symmetry.space_group_name_H-M   'P 1'
#
loop_
_entity.id
_entity.type
_entity.pdbx_description
1 polymer ?
#
loop_
_entity_poly.entity_id
_entity_poly.type
_entity_poly.pdbx_seq_one_letter_code
_entity_poly.pdbx_strand_id
1 'polypeptide(L)'
;MKNSVLILALSLLTWLSSCSSAVDAGKINIENWKSDRYGCKGLRLQDAEEFRTIKNQFLGIDNQALIKTFGRPDRVELVDKSQSFFFYFLEPSSDCAGVELKKEPLRVLFRMNALSKVSEVTVTDQNP
;
A
#
# COMPACT_ATOMS: atom_id res chain seq x y z
N MET A 1 -37.20 -15.13 33.79
CA MET A 1 -36.08 -15.93 33.30
C MET A 1 -35.97 -15.97 31.78
N LYS A 2 -37.04 -16.00 31.01
CA LYS A 2 -36.94 -16.01 29.54
C LYS A 2 -36.40 -14.71 28.94
N ASN A 3 -36.61 -13.55 29.55
CA ASN A 3 -36.14 -12.26 29.05
C ASN A 3 -34.65 -11.99 29.30
N SER A 4 -34.06 -12.61 30.31
CA SER A 4 -32.64 -12.44 30.61
C SER A 4 -31.73 -13.18 29.65
N VAL A 5 -32.17 -14.29 29.10
CA VAL A 5 -31.40 -15.08 28.10
C VAL A 5 -31.39 -14.37 26.74
N LEU A 6 -32.47 -13.67 26.39
CA LEU A 6 -32.59 -12.92 25.13
C LEU A 6 -31.63 -11.69 25.12
N ILE A 7 -31.47 -11.02 26.27
CA ILE A 7 -30.58 -9.87 26.41
C ILE A 7 -29.11 -10.28 26.32
N LEU A 8 -28.76 -11.45 26.87
CA LEU A 8 -27.39 -11.97 26.78
C LEU A 8 -27.00 -12.38 25.36
N ALA A 9 -27.96 -12.90 24.57
CA ALA A 9 -27.71 -13.28 23.18
C ALA A 9 -27.52 -12.07 22.26
N LEU A 10 -28.16 -10.93 22.56
CA LEU A 10 -28.05 -9.70 21.77
C LEU A 10 -26.73 -8.95 22.00
N SER A 11 -26.08 -9.14 23.16
CA SER A 11 -24.82 -8.47 23.49
C SER A 11 -23.59 -9.11 22.86
N LEU A 12 -23.71 -10.33 22.31
CA LEU A 12 -22.59 -11.07 21.72
C LEU A 12 -22.36 -10.76 20.22
N LEU A 13 -23.27 -10.01 19.57
CA LEU A 13 -23.20 -9.76 18.12
C LEU A 13 -22.43 -8.50 17.71
N THR A 14 -21.90 -7.72 18.65
CA THR A 14 -21.32 -6.40 18.34
C THR A 14 -19.78 -6.37 18.20
N TRP A 15 -19.09 -7.51 18.19
CA TRP A 15 -17.61 -7.55 18.28
C TRP A 15 -16.88 -7.86 16.96
N LEU A 16 -17.52 -7.80 15.80
CA LEU A 16 -16.90 -8.17 14.52
C LEU A 16 -16.78 -7.01 13.51
N SER A 17 -16.46 -5.81 13.97
CA SER A 17 -16.15 -4.68 13.07
C SER A 17 -14.72 -4.20 13.23
N SER A 18 -13.73 -5.10 13.09
CA SER A 18 -12.35 -4.70 12.84
C SER A 18 -12.14 -4.60 11.32
N CYS A 19 -12.78 -3.61 10.68
CA CYS A 19 -12.40 -3.19 9.34
C CYS A 19 -11.24 -2.22 9.47
N SER A 20 -10.04 -2.65 9.07
CA SER A 20 -8.94 -1.74 8.75
C SER A 20 -9.46 -0.72 7.74
N SER A 21 -9.54 0.56 8.14
CA SER A 21 -10.01 1.62 7.25
C SER A 21 -8.95 1.93 6.19
N ALA A 22 -9.39 2.24 4.96
CA ALA A 22 -8.49 2.77 3.94
C ALA A 22 -7.90 4.10 4.42
N VAL A 23 -6.66 4.39 3.98
CA VAL A 23 -5.94 5.60 4.35
C VAL A 23 -6.32 6.74 3.43
N ASP A 24 -6.27 7.96 3.93
CA ASP A 24 -6.38 9.15 3.09
C ASP A 24 -5.17 9.25 2.16
N ALA A 25 -5.41 9.19 0.87
CA ALA A 25 -4.39 9.27 -0.18
C ALA A 25 -4.31 10.67 -0.83
N GLY A 26 -4.90 11.70 -0.21
CA GLY A 26 -4.88 13.05 -0.75
C GLY A 26 -5.52 13.13 -2.14
N LYS A 27 -4.81 13.74 -3.09
CA LYS A 27 -5.26 13.91 -4.48
C LYS A 27 -4.83 12.77 -5.41
N ILE A 28 -4.19 11.71 -4.89
CA ILE A 28 -3.79 10.55 -5.69
C ILE A 28 -5.04 9.87 -6.26
N ASN A 29 -5.04 9.62 -7.56
CA ASN A 29 -6.10 8.87 -8.23
C ASN A 29 -5.94 7.36 -7.94
N ILE A 30 -6.62 6.89 -6.91
CA ILE A 30 -6.51 5.51 -6.43
C ILE A 30 -6.99 4.49 -7.48
N GLU A 31 -7.99 4.82 -8.28
CA GLU A 31 -8.48 3.93 -9.33
C GLU A 31 -7.42 3.73 -10.41
N ASN A 32 -6.83 4.81 -10.91
CA ASN A 32 -5.69 4.76 -11.82
C ASN A 32 -4.52 3.99 -11.20
N TRP A 33 -4.23 4.26 -9.93
CA TRP A 33 -3.15 3.61 -9.21
C TRP A 33 -3.33 2.09 -9.17
N LYS A 34 -4.51 1.60 -8.80
CA LYS A 34 -4.81 0.15 -8.74
C LYS A 34 -4.82 -0.51 -10.11
N SER A 35 -5.23 0.21 -11.15
CA SER A 35 -5.32 -0.31 -12.53
C SER A 35 -3.97 -0.38 -13.25
N ASP A 36 -2.97 0.39 -12.78
CA ASP A 36 -1.66 0.53 -13.42
C ASP A 36 -0.59 -0.35 -12.76
N ARG A 37 -0.84 -1.66 -12.73
CA ARG A 37 0.12 -2.63 -12.19
C ARG A 37 1.46 -2.54 -12.92
N TYR A 38 2.54 -2.58 -12.15
CA TYR A 38 3.92 -2.49 -12.63
C TYR A 38 4.28 -1.18 -13.35
N GLY A 39 3.42 -0.16 -13.26
CA GLY A 39 3.59 1.12 -13.95
C GLY A 39 3.45 1.07 -15.48
N CYS A 40 2.93 -0.03 -16.02
CA CYS A 40 2.93 -0.30 -17.47
C CYS A 40 2.16 0.73 -18.31
N LYS A 41 1.17 1.40 -17.71
CA LYS A 41 0.33 2.41 -18.39
C LYS A 41 0.81 3.85 -18.16
N GLY A 42 1.74 4.07 -17.23
CA GLY A 42 2.22 5.40 -16.86
C GLY A 42 1.21 6.27 -16.10
N LEU A 43 0.08 5.70 -15.64
CA LEU A 43 -0.97 6.46 -14.93
C LEU A 43 -0.52 6.90 -13.55
N ARG A 44 0.20 6.04 -12.81
CA ARG A 44 0.75 6.34 -11.49
C ARG A 44 1.79 7.46 -11.52
N LEU A 45 2.51 7.62 -12.62
CA LEU A 45 3.53 8.65 -12.77
C LEU A 45 2.95 10.05 -12.63
N GLN A 46 1.70 10.25 -13.04
CA GLN A 46 1.00 11.53 -12.90
C GLN A 46 0.85 12.00 -11.46
N ASP A 47 0.81 11.05 -10.52
CA ASP A 47 0.64 11.32 -9.09
C ASP A 47 1.98 11.40 -8.32
N ALA A 48 3.12 11.30 -9.01
CA ALA A 48 4.44 11.23 -8.37
C ALA A 48 4.74 12.43 -7.45
N GLU A 49 4.40 13.65 -7.87
CA GLU A 49 4.65 14.86 -7.08
C GLU A 49 3.71 14.95 -5.88
N GLU A 50 2.43 14.61 -6.07
CA GLU A 50 1.49 14.52 -4.95
C GLU A 50 1.99 13.50 -3.93
N PHE A 51 2.46 12.34 -4.40
CA PHE A 51 2.99 11.30 -3.52
C PHE A 51 4.19 11.78 -2.71
N ARG A 52 5.13 12.50 -3.34
CA ARG A 52 6.28 13.10 -2.63
C ARG A 52 5.84 14.07 -1.54
N THR A 53 4.77 14.82 -1.78
CA THR A 53 4.24 15.80 -0.84
C THR A 53 3.62 15.14 0.39
N ILE A 54 2.85 14.06 0.19
CA ILE A 54 2.06 13.44 1.26
C ILE A 54 2.69 12.17 1.85
N LYS A 55 3.80 11.69 1.33
CA LYS A 55 4.40 10.38 1.70
C LYS A 55 4.55 10.15 3.21
N ASN A 56 4.84 11.20 3.98
CA ASN A 56 5.03 11.09 5.42
C ASN A 56 3.72 10.82 6.18
N GLN A 57 2.56 11.05 5.55
CA GLN A 57 1.25 10.72 6.13
C GLN A 57 1.05 9.20 6.24
N PHE A 58 1.81 8.41 5.49
CA PHE A 58 1.72 6.95 5.50
C PHE A 58 2.58 6.28 6.57
N LEU A 59 3.41 7.04 7.30
CA LEU A 59 4.23 6.49 8.38
C LEU A 59 3.37 5.92 9.50
N GLY A 60 3.72 4.72 9.98
CA GLY A 60 3.00 4.02 11.04
C GLY A 60 1.75 3.26 10.62
N ILE A 61 1.36 3.34 9.35
CA ILE A 61 0.21 2.62 8.80
C ILE A 61 0.57 1.14 8.68
N ASP A 62 -0.39 0.25 8.99
CA ASP A 62 -0.19 -1.18 8.81
C ASP A 62 -0.30 -1.60 7.32
N ASN A 63 0.30 -2.74 7.00
CA ASN A 63 0.36 -3.25 5.64
C ASN A 63 -1.02 -3.54 5.04
N GLN A 64 -2.01 -3.93 5.83
CA GLN A 64 -3.36 -4.22 5.33
C GLN A 64 -4.08 -2.94 4.91
N ALA A 65 -3.97 -1.86 5.70
CA ALA A 65 -4.52 -0.56 5.34
C ALA A 65 -3.84 0.00 4.07
N LEU A 66 -2.53 -0.18 3.94
CA LEU A 66 -1.77 0.20 2.75
C LEU A 66 -2.25 -0.54 1.50
N ILE A 67 -2.38 -1.87 1.59
CA ILE A 67 -2.85 -2.72 0.48
C ILE A 67 -4.31 -2.41 0.14
N LYS A 68 -5.15 -2.16 1.12
CA LYS A 68 -6.54 -1.77 0.90
C LYS A 68 -6.65 -0.45 0.11
N THR A 69 -5.75 0.49 0.40
CA THR A 69 -5.72 1.80 -0.26
C THR A 69 -5.13 1.72 -1.66
N PHE A 70 -3.91 1.23 -1.80
CA PHE A 70 -3.15 1.26 -3.05
C PHE A 70 -3.23 -0.02 -3.89
N GLY A 71 -3.87 -1.07 -3.36
CA GLY A 71 -3.84 -2.41 -3.95
C GLY A 71 -2.56 -3.17 -3.58
N ARG A 72 -2.43 -4.38 -4.10
CA ARG A 72 -1.26 -5.23 -3.84
C ARG A 72 0.00 -4.58 -4.40
N PRO A 73 1.11 -4.60 -3.67
CA PRO A 73 2.39 -4.12 -4.20
C PRO A 73 2.79 -4.93 -5.44
N ASP A 74 3.51 -4.28 -6.34
CA ASP A 74 3.99 -4.94 -7.56
C ASP A 74 5.09 -5.95 -7.24
N ARG A 75 5.92 -5.63 -6.25
CA ARG A 75 6.99 -6.51 -5.75
C ARG A 75 7.11 -6.36 -4.24
N VAL A 76 7.49 -7.45 -3.58
CA VAL A 76 7.85 -7.46 -2.16
C VAL A 76 9.24 -8.07 -2.04
N GLU A 77 10.16 -7.37 -1.39
CA GLU A 77 11.50 -7.86 -1.10
C GLU A 77 11.72 -7.91 0.41
N LEU A 78 12.23 -9.03 0.90
CA LEU A 78 12.63 -9.19 2.28
C LEU A 78 14.07 -8.67 2.44
N VAL A 79 14.27 -7.76 3.40
CA VAL A 79 15.60 -7.19 3.68
C VAL A 79 16.34 -8.05 4.70
N ASP A 80 15.61 -8.50 5.70
CA ASP A 80 16.06 -9.43 6.72
C ASP A 80 14.84 -10.21 7.26
N LYS A 81 15.02 -10.95 8.35
CA LYS A 81 13.98 -11.82 8.91
C LYS A 81 12.69 -11.09 9.34
N SER A 82 12.70 -9.76 9.44
CA SER A 82 11.61 -9.01 10.04
C SER A 82 11.21 -7.75 9.27
N GLN A 83 11.96 -7.38 8.24
CA GLN A 83 11.69 -6.16 7.45
C GLN A 83 11.48 -6.50 5.99
N SER A 84 10.64 -5.72 5.32
CA SER A 84 10.37 -5.87 3.89
C SER A 84 10.19 -4.53 3.21
N PHE A 85 10.43 -4.51 1.90
CA PHE A 85 10.06 -3.39 1.02
C PHE A 85 8.85 -3.78 0.16
N PHE A 86 7.89 -2.87 0.09
CA PHE A 86 6.79 -2.93 -0.86
C PHE A 86 7.08 -1.95 -1.99
N PHE A 87 7.09 -2.45 -3.22
CA PHE A 87 7.38 -1.68 -4.43
C PHE A 87 6.09 -1.39 -5.19
N TYR A 88 5.88 -0.13 -5.55
CA TYR A 88 4.85 0.30 -6.48
C TYR A 88 5.53 1.09 -7.60
N PHE A 89 5.63 0.52 -8.79
CA PHE A 89 6.27 1.17 -9.92
C PHE A 89 5.40 2.30 -10.48
N LEU A 90 6.02 3.45 -10.68
CA LEU A 90 5.41 4.63 -11.31
C LEU A 90 5.70 4.68 -12.80
N GLU A 91 6.90 4.25 -13.19
CA GLU A 91 7.31 4.08 -14.59
C GLU A 91 7.26 2.59 -14.96
N PRO A 92 7.11 2.26 -16.26
CA PRO A 92 7.09 0.87 -16.71
C PRO A 92 8.29 0.06 -16.22
N SER A 93 8.02 -1.02 -15.51
CA SER A 93 9.04 -1.95 -15.04
C SER A 93 9.35 -3.04 -16.06
N SER A 94 10.34 -3.89 -15.78
CA SER A 94 10.68 -5.06 -16.61
C SER A 94 9.56 -6.10 -16.69
N ASP A 95 8.59 -6.06 -15.79
CA ASP A 95 7.42 -6.94 -15.81
C ASP A 95 6.40 -6.53 -16.88
N CYS A 96 6.57 -5.36 -17.51
CA CYS A 96 5.74 -4.90 -18.62
C CYS A 96 6.18 -5.54 -19.92
N ALA A 97 5.22 -6.01 -20.74
CA ALA A 97 5.51 -6.61 -22.02
C ALA A 97 6.24 -5.64 -22.97
N GLY A 98 7.34 -6.09 -23.58
CA GLY A 98 8.10 -5.31 -24.57
C GLY A 98 8.94 -4.17 -24.04
N VAL A 99 9.10 -4.09 -22.71
CA VAL A 99 9.90 -3.05 -22.06
C VAL A 99 11.33 -3.54 -21.86
N GLU A 100 12.30 -2.85 -22.44
CA GLU A 100 13.73 -2.97 -22.12
C GLU A 100 14.16 -1.77 -21.27
N LEU A 101 14.63 -2.05 -20.06
CA LEU A 101 15.05 -1.00 -19.14
C LEU A 101 16.47 -0.55 -19.46
N LYS A 102 16.64 0.75 -19.71
CA LYS A 102 17.95 1.42 -19.80
C LYS A 102 18.42 1.97 -18.44
N LYS A 103 17.48 2.16 -17.53
CA LYS A 103 17.67 2.60 -16.14
C LYS A 103 16.63 1.97 -15.25
N GLU A 104 16.84 2.01 -13.95
CA GLU A 104 15.83 1.60 -12.99
C GLU A 104 14.59 2.50 -13.09
N PRO A 105 13.37 1.93 -13.10
CA PRO A 105 12.14 2.71 -13.17
C PRO A 105 11.88 3.44 -11.85
N LEU A 106 11.30 4.64 -11.96
CA LEU A 106 10.81 5.38 -10.80
C LEU A 106 9.74 4.57 -10.07
N ARG A 107 9.81 4.53 -8.75
CA ARG A 107 8.93 3.74 -7.90
C ARG A 107 8.72 4.38 -6.53
N VAL A 108 7.65 3.99 -5.88
CA VAL A 108 7.46 4.23 -4.45
C VAL A 108 7.87 2.98 -3.69
N LEU A 109 8.71 3.18 -2.68
CA LEU A 109 9.16 2.16 -1.74
C LEU A 109 8.54 2.43 -0.38
N PHE A 110 7.80 1.47 0.15
CA PHE A 110 7.40 1.45 1.54
C PHE A 110 8.26 0.44 2.29
N ARG A 111 9.06 0.91 3.23
CA ARG A 111 9.78 0.04 4.15
C ARG A 111 8.85 -0.34 5.30
N MET A 112 8.64 -1.63 5.47
CA MET A 112 7.84 -2.20 6.54
C MET A 112 8.75 -2.67 7.67
N ASN A 113 8.42 -2.31 8.90
CA ASN A 113 9.13 -2.79 10.08
C ASN A 113 8.64 -4.18 10.53
N ALA A 114 9.23 -4.71 11.60
CA ALA A 114 8.90 -6.02 12.16
C ALA A 114 7.43 -6.17 12.60
N LEU A 115 6.73 -5.06 12.86
CA LEU A 115 5.31 -5.03 13.23
C LEU A 115 4.39 -4.85 12.01
N SER A 116 4.94 -5.00 10.80
CA SER A 116 4.23 -4.79 9.53
C SER A 116 3.63 -3.37 9.39
N LYS A 117 4.33 -2.38 9.92
CA LYS A 117 3.98 -0.96 9.81
C LYS A 117 4.99 -0.22 8.96
N VAL A 118 4.52 0.77 8.23
CA VAL A 118 5.38 1.64 7.41
C VAL A 118 6.32 2.43 8.30
N SER A 119 7.63 2.24 8.11
CA SER A 119 8.68 2.98 8.82
C SER A 119 9.37 4.03 7.95
N GLU A 120 9.30 3.90 6.63
CA GLU A 120 9.89 4.84 5.68
C GLU A 120 9.13 4.77 4.36
N VAL A 121 9.04 5.92 3.67
CA VAL A 121 8.46 6.01 2.33
C VAL A 121 9.39 6.83 1.45
N THR A 122 9.82 6.25 0.34
CA THR A 122 10.74 6.89 -0.61
C THR A 122 10.21 6.81 -2.03
N VAL A 123 10.31 7.91 -2.77
CA VAL A 123 10.05 7.95 -4.22
C VAL A 123 11.40 8.05 -4.92
N THR A 124 11.83 6.99 -5.58
CA THR A 124 13.19 6.87 -6.09
C THR A 124 13.29 5.94 -7.29
N ASP A 125 14.32 6.13 -8.11
CA ASP A 125 14.80 5.20 -9.13
C ASP A 125 16.05 4.42 -8.68
N GLN A 126 16.44 4.55 -7.41
CA GLN A 126 17.58 3.86 -6.81
C GLN A 126 17.13 2.56 -6.12
N ASN A 127 17.98 1.54 -6.14
CA ASN A 127 17.76 0.34 -5.34
C ASN A 127 18.02 0.62 -3.86
N PRO A 128 17.23 -0.03 -2.97
CA PRO A 128 17.44 0.11 -1.53
C PRO A 128 18.77 -0.45 -1.04
#